data_46675152e9fb26f324896a55f324890e
#
_entry.id   46675152e9fb26f324896a55f324890e
#
_cell.length_a   1.000
_cell.length_b   1.000
_cell.length_c   1.000
_cell.angle_alpha   90.00
_cell.angle_beta   90.00
_cell.angle_gamma   90.00
#
_symmetry.space_group_name_H-M   'P 1'
#
loop_
_entity.id
_entity.type
_entity.pdbx_description
1 polymer ?
#
loop_
_entity_poly.entity_id
_entity_poly.type
_entity_poly.pdbx_seq_one_letter_code
_entity_poly.pdbx_strand_id
1 'polypeptide(L)'
;MSNILIIKHGSLGDIAQACGAIQDISENHSNDEVHLLTTKPYFDLFKKNPHISNVILDKRLSRLNLIYLYSLMKNIKKYKFSKVYDLQNSSRTAFYKNILFPKATKEIWSSTETTLPEGTTKDDFDKDSVLSRFDHQLKSSGINTSHTLKPDFSWSSTDISQIKNYYQLEKYIVLFPFCSPHLTSKKWPYYNDLISMINEKLENKFKVVIAPGPGEIKDASSINALCVLDNGKALDISQLAALIKNSSFVVANDTGPAHMTAHL
;
A
#
# COMPACT_ATOMS: atom_id res chain seq x y z
N MET A 1 11.39 3.06 -26.65
CA MET A 1 10.64 2.37 -25.59
C MET A 1 11.67 1.77 -24.64
N SER A 2 11.74 2.31 -23.44
CA SER A 2 12.69 1.86 -22.39
C SER A 2 11.93 1.05 -21.34
N ASN A 3 12.65 0.48 -20.38
CA ASN A 3 12.01 -0.16 -19.22
C ASN A 3 12.33 0.66 -17.97
N ILE A 4 11.31 0.95 -17.19
CA ILE A 4 11.37 1.68 -15.93
C ILE A 4 11.01 0.72 -14.79
N LEU A 5 11.79 0.74 -13.72
CA LEU A 5 11.49 -0.08 -12.53
C LEU A 5 11.05 0.79 -11.37
N ILE A 6 9.91 0.46 -10.78
CA ILE A 6 9.47 0.97 -9.49
C ILE A 6 9.66 -0.14 -8.45
N ILE A 7 10.16 0.18 -7.27
CA ILE A 7 10.30 -0.76 -6.16
C ILE A 7 9.39 -0.31 -5.00
N LYS A 8 8.38 -1.13 -4.68
CA LYS A 8 7.50 -0.91 -3.53
C LYS A 8 7.03 -2.24 -2.96
N HIS A 9 7.48 -2.57 -1.76
CA HIS A 9 7.25 -3.87 -1.12
C HIS A 9 6.03 -3.92 -0.19
N GLY A 10 5.59 -2.81 0.31
CA GLY A 10 4.52 -2.70 1.34
C GLY A 10 5.03 -1.85 2.51
N SER A 11 4.32 -1.65 3.61
CA SER A 11 3.04 -2.27 4.02
C SER A 11 1.80 -1.81 3.19
N LEU A 12 0.59 -2.23 3.61
CA LEU A 12 -0.66 -1.90 2.91
C LEU A 12 -0.89 -0.38 2.86
N GLY A 13 -0.70 0.32 3.99
CA GLY A 13 -0.80 1.76 4.05
C GLY A 13 0.21 2.46 3.14
N ASP A 14 1.47 1.97 3.14
CA ASP A 14 2.51 2.50 2.25
C ASP A 14 2.22 2.26 0.77
N ILE A 15 1.53 1.17 0.43
CA ILE A 15 1.07 0.89 -0.94
C ILE A 15 0.02 1.92 -1.36
N ALA A 16 -1.00 2.15 -0.52
CA ALA A 16 -2.04 3.14 -0.82
C ALA A 16 -1.44 4.54 -1.00
N GLN A 17 -0.54 4.97 -0.11
CA GLN A 17 0.15 6.25 -0.20
C GLN A 17 1.06 6.38 -1.44
N ALA A 18 1.64 5.28 -1.93
CA ALA A 18 2.54 5.32 -3.08
C ALA A 18 1.80 5.36 -4.43
N CYS A 19 0.48 5.16 -4.48
CA CYS A 19 -0.25 5.06 -5.74
C CYS A 19 -0.17 6.32 -6.60
N GLY A 20 -0.23 7.51 -5.99
CA GLY A 20 -0.07 8.76 -6.73
C GLY A 20 1.33 8.92 -7.33
N ALA A 21 2.37 8.55 -6.58
CA ALA A 21 3.75 8.54 -7.08
C ALA A 21 3.95 7.53 -8.22
N ILE A 22 3.33 6.35 -8.13
CA ILE A 22 3.35 5.33 -9.19
C ILE A 22 2.66 5.88 -10.45
N GLN A 23 1.52 6.55 -10.31
CA GLN A 23 0.80 7.17 -11.41
C GLN A 23 1.64 8.26 -12.08
N ASP A 24 2.19 9.20 -11.31
CA ASP A 24 3.04 10.27 -11.86
C ASP A 24 4.27 9.71 -12.60
N ILE A 25 4.93 8.67 -12.07
CA ILE A 25 6.02 7.99 -12.77
C ILE A 25 5.52 7.43 -14.12
N SER A 26 4.39 6.72 -14.13
CA SER A 26 3.86 6.10 -15.34
C SER A 26 3.48 7.14 -16.40
N GLU A 27 2.83 8.23 -16.00
CA GLU A 27 2.42 9.29 -16.92
C GLU A 27 3.61 10.04 -17.52
N ASN A 28 4.68 10.30 -16.73
CA ASN A 28 5.92 10.90 -17.25
C ASN A 28 6.74 9.93 -18.13
N HIS A 29 6.48 8.62 -18.02
CA HIS A 29 7.08 7.56 -18.82
C HIS A 29 6.08 6.91 -19.79
N SER A 30 5.14 7.69 -20.35
CA SER A 30 4.02 7.20 -21.17
C SER A 30 4.45 6.39 -22.41
N ASN A 31 5.66 6.56 -22.90
CA ASN A 31 6.24 5.82 -24.02
C ASN A 31 7.11 4.63 -23.59
N ASP A 32 7.19 4.33 -22.30
CA ASP A 32 8.05 3.30 -21.72
C ASP A 32 7.21 2.21 -21.03
N GLU A 33 7.81 1.04 -20.80
CA GLU A 33 7.21 -0.01 -19.99
C GLU A 33 7.55 0.20 -18.52
N VAL A 34 6.52 0.38 -17.69
CA VAL A 34 6.68 0.57 -16.24
C VAL A 34 6.46 -0.75 -15.52
N HIS A 35 7.48 -1.23 -14.85
CA HIS A 35 7.49 -2.48 -14.09
C HIS A 35 7.51 -2.20 -12.60
N LEU A 36 6.79 -3.00 -11.82
CA LEU A 36 6.80 -2.91 -10.36
C LEU A 36 7.40 -4.15 -9.71
N LEU A 37 8.43 -3.97 -8.90
CA LEU A 37 8.97 -4.99 -7.99
C LEU A 37 8.24 -4.90 -6.65
N THR A 38 7.45 -5.93 -6.33
CA THR A 38 6.65 -5.97 -5.11
C THR A 38 6.64 -7.35 -4.45
N THR A 39 6.02 -7.46 -3.28
CA THR A 39 5.94 -8.70 -2.51
C THR A 39 4.65 -9.47 -2.77
N LYS A 40 4.61 -10.75 -2.35
CA LYS A 40 3.50 -11.67 -2.61
C LYS A 40 2.11 -11.11 -2.24
N PRO A 41 1.89 -10.42 -1.09
CA PRO A 41 0.57 -9.88 -0.75
C PRO A 41 0.00 -8.88 -1.75
N TYR A 42 0.87 -8.15 -2.47
CA TYR A 42 0.47 -7.08 -3.38
C TYR A 42 0.65 -7.44 -4.86
N PHE A 43 1.22 -8.62 -5.16
CA PHE A 43 1.54 -9.03 -6.51
C PHE A 43 0.30 -9.10 -7.42
N ASP A 44 -0.75 -9.77 -6.96
CA ASP A 44 -1.98 -9.93 -7.73
C ASP A 44 -2.83 -8.63 -7.73
N LEU A 45 -2.72 -7.81 -6.69
CA LEU A 45 -3.33 -6.48 -6.64
C LEU A 45 -2.77 -5.59 -7.76
N PHE A 46 -1.45 -5.48 -7.87
CA PHE A 46 -0.81 -4.60 -8.85
C PHE A 46 -0.93 -5.06 -10.30
N LYS A 47 -1.27 -6.31 -10.57
CA LYS A 47 -1.66 -6.76 -11.93
C LYS A 47 -2.91 -6.07 -12.45
N LYS A 48 -3.74 -5.52 -11.55
CA LYS A 48 -4.96 -4.78 -11.90
C LYS A 48 -4.68 -3.26 -12.03
N ASN A 49 -3.50 -2.81 -11.67
CA ASN A 49 -3.17 -1.38 -11.70
C ASN A 49 -2.99 -0.91 -13.14
N PRO A 50 -3.73 0.13 -13.59
CA PRO A 50 -3.68 0.59 -14.98
C PRO A 50 -2.34 1.26 -15.36
N HIS A 51 -1.52 1.64 -14.38
CA HIS A 51 -0.25 2.33 -14.57
C HIS A 51 0.96 1.40 -14.60
N ILE A 52 0.77 0.07 -14.45
CA ILE A 52 1.84 -0.92 -14.39
C ILE A 52 1.74 -1.89 -15.54
N SER A 53 2.77 -1.93 -16.40
CA SER A 53 2.85 -2.86 -17.53
C SER A 53 3.14 -4.29 -17.08
N ASN A 54 3.98 -4.47 -16.05
CA ASN A 54 4.33 -5.79 -15.54
C ASN A 54 4.73 -5.76 -14.06
N VAL A 55 4.39 -6.82 -13.34
CA VAL A 55 4.68 -6.97 -11.91
C VAL A 55 5.74 -8.06 -11.71
N ILE A 56 6.80 -7.73 -10.98
CA ILE A 56 7.89 -8.64 -10.64
C ILE A 56 7.78 -9.03 -9.18
N LEU A 57 7.78 -10.34 -8.89
CA LEU A 57 7.68 -10.84 -7.52
C LEU A 57 9.03 -10.85 -6.82
N ASP A 58 9.12 -10.13 -5.71
CA ASP A 58 10.17 -10.30 -4.71
C ASP A 58 9.66 -11.20 -3.57
N LYS A 59 10.24 -12.40 -3.43
CA LYS A 59 9.93 -13.34 -2.35
C LYS A 59 10.48 -12.90 -0.99
N ARG A 60 11.33 -11.87 -0.95
CA ARG A 60 11.99 -11.34 0.25
C ARG A 60 12.67 -12.41 1.13
N LEU A 61 13.25 -13.43 0.52
CA LEU A 61 14.02 -14.42 1.26
C LEU A 61 15.29 -13.80 1.88
N SER A 62 16.01 -14.56 2.69
CA SER A 62 17.25 -14.09 3.32
C SER A 62 18.23 -13.51 2.28
N ARG A 63 18.94 -12.43 2.65
CA ARG A 63 20.02 -11.84 1.84
C ARG A 63 21.21 -12.78 1.65
N LEU A 64 21.30 -13.84 2.46
CA LEU A 64 22.33 -14.89 2.33
C LEU A 64 21.90 -16.02 1.37
N ASN A 65 20.66 -16.03 0.89
CA ASN A 65 20.19 -17.02 -0.07
C ASN A 65 20.63 -16.64 -1.48
N LEU A 66 21.83 -17.10 -1.88
CA LEU A 66 22.45 -16.76 -3.17
C LEU A 66 21.63 -17.26 -4.37
N ILE A 67 20.97 -18.42 -4.24
CA ILE A 67 20.10 -18.96 -5.30
C ILE A 67 18.93 -18.03 -5.57
N TYR A 68 18.29 -17.56 -4.51
CA TYR A 68 17.22 -16.58 -4.62
C TYR A 68 17.70 -15.26 -5.23
N LEU A 69 18.82 -14.72 -4.74
CA LEU A 69 19.38 -13.47 -5.26
C LEU A 69 19.77 -13.60 -6.74
N TYR A 70 20.35 -14.70 -7.14
CA TYR A 70 20.64 -14.98 -8.55
C TYR A 70 19.37 -15.04 -9.40
N SER A 71 18.33 -15.75 -8.92
CA SER A 71 17.04 -15.81 -9.60
C SER A 71 16.38 -14.43 -9.74
N LEU A 72 16.39 -13.63 -8.66
CA LEU A 72 15.86 -12.26 -8.68
C LEU A 72 16.65 -11.38 -9.66
N MET A 73 17.98 -11.45 -9.60
CA MET A 73 18.86 -10.74 -10.52
C MET A 73 18.59 -11.11 -11.99
N LYS A 74 18.46 -12.40 -12.29
CA LYS A 74 18.14 -12.88 -13.64
C LYS A 74 16.81 -12.33 -14.14
N ASN A 75 15.78 -12.32 -13.27
CA ASN A 75 14.47 -11.78 -13.59
C ASN A 75 14.48 -10.27 -13.85
N ILE A 76 15.28 -9.51 -13.09
CA ILE A 76 15.39 -8.06 -13.24
C ILE A 76 16.24 -7.70 -14.47
N LYS A 77 17.39 -8.33 -14.65
CA LYS A 77 18.34 -7.98 -15.74
C LYS A 77 17.80 -8.23 -17.15
N LYS A 78 16.83 -9.12 -17.32
CA LYS A 78 16.21 -9.37 -18.64
C LYS A 78 15.57 -8.13 -19.25
N TYR A 79 15.10 -7.17 -18.43
CA TYR A 79 14.40 -5.97 -18.88
C TYR A 79 15.33 -4.79 -19.20
N LYS A 80 16.61 -4.80 -18.80
CA LYS A 80 17.58 -3.72 -19.06
C LYS A 80 17.04 -2.34 -18.67
N PHE A 81 16.66 -2.19 -17.40
CA PHE A 81 16.08 -0.95 -16.87
C PHE A 81 16.98 0.27 -17.09
N SER A 82 16.42 1.33 -17.68
CA SER A 82 17.09 2.63 -17.89
C SER A 82 16.96 3.54 -16.67
N LYS A 83 15.90 3.37 -15.87
CA LYS A 83 15.63 4.15 -14.65
C LYS A 83 14.99 3.27 -13.59
N VAL A 84 15.33 3.52 -12.33
CA VAL A 84 14.77 2.84 -11.15
C VAL A 84 14.28 3.89 -10.16
N TYR A 85 13.03 3.75 -9.72
CA TYR A 85 12.44 4.55 -8.65
C TYR A 85 12.24 3.67 -7.42
N ASP A 86 13.11 3.83 -6.41
CA ASP A 86 12.99 3.13 -5.13
C ASP A 86 12.05 3.92 -4.20
N LEU A 87 10.76 3.60 -4.26
CA LEU A 87 9.75 4.16 -3.37
C LEU A 87 9.67 3.41 -2.03
N GLN A 88 10.45 2.33 -1.86
CA GLN A 88 10.52 1.59 -0.60
C GLN A 88 11.53 2.19 0.36
N ASN A 89 12.64 2.73 -0.14
CA ASN A 89 13.67 3.43 0.64
C ASN A 89 14.13 2.66 1.90
N SER A 90 14.38 1.36 1.76
CA SER A 90 14.75 0.46 2.86
C SER A 90 16.18 -0.05 2.75
N SER A 91 16.73 -0.54 3.87
CA SER A 91 18.05 -1.21 3.86
C SER A 91 18.13 -2.41 2.90
N ARG A 92 16.98 -3.02 2.57
CA ARG A 92 16.92 -4.11 1.58
C ARG A 92 17.04 -3.57 0.17
N THR A 93 16.38 -2.47 -0.15
CA THR A 93 16.45 -1.88 -1.49
C THR A 93 17.80 -1.22 -1.74
N ALA A 94 18.42 -0.62 -0.72
CA ALA A 94 19.82 -0.18 -0.77
C ALA A 94 20.79 -1.34 -1.08
N PHE A 95 20.56 -2.50 -0.44
CA PHE A 95 21.34 -3.72 -0.76
C PHE A 95 21.07 -4.18 -2.21
N TYR A 96 19.85 -4.11 -2.73
CA TYR A 96 19.56 -4.42 -4.13
C TYR A 96 20.24 -3.46 -5.09
N LYS A 97 20.28 -2.15 -4.80
CA LYS A 97 21.04 -1.17 -5.56
C LYS A 97 22.49 -1.65 -5.76
N ASN A 98 23.15 -2.01 -4.67
CA ASN A 98 24.56 -2.40 -4.70
C ASN A 98 24.82 -3.70 -5.47
N ILE A 99 23.92 -4.69 -5.41
CA ILE A 99 24.13 -6.00 -6.04
C ILE A 99 23.55 -6.07 -7.46
N LEU A 100 22.33 -5.56 -7.64
CA LEU A 100 21.62 -5.71 -8.92
C LEU A 100 21.95 -4.58 -9.89
N PHE A 101 22.33 -3.42 -9.36
CA PHE A 101 22.63 -2.20 -10.13
C PHE A 101 23.94 -1.54 -9.70
N PRO A 102 25.09 -2.27 -9.66
CA PRO A 102 26.35 -1.76 -9.07
C PRO A 102 26.93 -0.54 -9.78
N LYS A 103 26.45 -0.25 -11.00
CA LYS A 103 26.88 0.92 -11.79
C LYS A 103 25.80 2.01 -11.86
N ALA A 104 24.73 1.89 -11.04
CA ALA A 104 23.65 2.88 -11.07
C ALA A 104 24.12 4.21 -10.47
N THR A 105 24.10 5.24 -11.28
CA THR A 105 24.32 6.64 -10.90
C THR A 105 23.03 7.25 -10.34
N LYS A 106 23.07 8.52 -9.89
CA LYS A 106 21.87 9.26 -9.44
C LYS A 106 20.83 9.40 -10.56
N GLU A 107 21.29 9.48 -11.80
CA GLU A 107 20.43 9.58 -12.98
C GLU A 107 19.64 8.29 -13.21
N ILE A 108 20.20 7.15 -12.86
CA ILE A 108 19.58 5.82 -13.05
C ILE A 108 18.76 5.42 -11.82
N TRP A 109 19.25 5.70 -10.60
CA TRP A 109 18.61 5.26 -9.36
C TRP A 109 18.09 6.46 -8.54
N SER A 110 16.77 6.61 -8.46
CA SER A 110 16.08 7.57 -7.62
C SER A 110 15.65 6.92 -6.31
N SER A 111 16.07 7.48 -5.20
CA SER A 111 15.69 7.08 -3.84
C SER A 111 15.77 8.29 -2.90
N THR A 112 15.21 8.22 -1.70
CA THR A 112 15.43 9.27 -0.69
C THR A 112 16.90 9.62 -0.54
N GLU A 113 17.79 8.61 -0.45
CA GLU A 113 19.23 8.82 -0.26
C GLU A 113 19.89 9.59 -1.43
N THR A 114 19.45 9.36 -2.68
CA THR A 114 20.03 10.01 -3.87
C THR A 114 19.42 11.39 -4.16
N THR A 115 18.32 11.75 -3.49
CA THR A 115 17.57 12.98 -3.75
C THR A 115 17.38 13.84 -2.49
N LEU A 116 18.13 13.56 -1.41
CA LEU A 116 18.10 14.40 -0.20
C LEU A 116 18.37 15.87 -0.52
N PRO A 117 17.63 16.82 0.05
CA PRO A 117 17.95 18.22 -0.08
C PRO A 117 19.35 18.52 0.48
N GLU A 118 20.05 19.46 -0.15
CA GLU A 118 21.38 19.83 0.29
C GLU A 118 21.35 20.33 1.75
N GLY A 119 22.29 19.85 2.55
CA GLY A 119 22.40 20.19 3.98
C GLY A 119 21.38 19.50 4.91
N THR A 120 20.49 18.63 4.38
CA THR A 120 19.51 17.91 5.17
C THR A 120 19.99 16.49 5.48
N THR A 121 19.84 16.04 6.72
CA THR A 121 20.07 14.63 7.07
C THR A 121 18.87 13.77 6.70
N LYS A 122 19.11 12.46 6.52
CA LYS A 122 18.00 11.51 6.28
C LYS A 122 17.01 11.50 7.43
N ASP A 123 17.49 11.58 8.67
CA ASP A 123 16.65 11.56 9.88
C ASP A 123 15.74 12.79 9.98
N ASP A 124 16.21 13.96 9.53
CA ASP A 124 15.38 15.16 9.45
C ASP A 124 14.35 15.06 8.32
N PHE A 125 14.77 14.59 7.17
CA PHE A 125 13.88 14.40 6.02
C PHE A 125 12.78 13.35 6.30
N ASP A 126 13.09 12.31 7.07
CA ASP A 126 12.13 11.26 7.45
C ASP A 126 11.03 11.75 8.42
N LYS A 127 11.16 12.97 8.98
CA LYS A 127 10.09 13.63 9.77
C LYS A 127 8.96 14.19 8.90
N ASP A 128 9.24 14.46 7.63
CA ASP A 128 8.23 14.92 6.68
C ASP A 128 7.21 13.82 6.36
N SER A 129 6.03 14.24 5.90
CA SER A 129 5.01 13.28 5.47
C SER A 129 5.52 12.39 4.34
N VAL A 130 5.05 11.13 4.29
CA VAL A 130 5.45 10.19 3.24
C VAL A 130 5.16 10.74 1.84
N LEU A 131 4.02 11.41 1.66
CA LEU A 131 3.64 12.01 0.38
C LEU A 131 4.57 13.16 -0.01
N SER A 132 4.94 14.04 0.93
CA SER A 132 5.90 15.11 0.67
C SER A 132 7.28 14.57 0.29
N ARG A 133 7.72 13.48 0.93
CA ARG A 133 8.99 12.82 0.61
C ARG A 133 8.98 12.21 -0.79
N PHE A 134 7.87 11.58 -1.21
CA PHE A 134 7.72 11.09 -2.59
C PHE A 134 7.71 12.25 -3.58
N ASP A 135 6.97 13.31 -3.30
CA ASP A 135 6.91 14.49 -4.16
C ASP A 135 8.29 15.09 -4.38
N HIS A 136 9.06 15.28 -3.30
CA HIS A 136 10.43 15.76 -3.38
C HIS A 136 11.34 14.80 -4.18
N GLN A 137 11.29 13.50 -3.88
CA GLN A 137 12.09 12.48 -4.58
C GLN A 137 11.82 12.49 -6.10
N LEU A 138 10.55 12.56 -6.49
CA LEU A 138 10.15 12.54 -7.89
C LEU A 138 10.54 13.83 -8.61
N LYS A 139 10.27 15.00 -8.04
CA LYS A 139 10.68 16.29 -8.60
C LYS A 139 12.20 16.40 -8.78
N SER A 140 12.96 15.98 -7.77
CA SER A 140 14.44 15.91 -7.86
C SER A 140 14.95 14.93 -8.92
N SER A 141 14.10 14.00 -9.36
CA SER A 141 14.39 13.03 -10.43
C SER A 141 13.86 13.46 -11.80
N GLY A 142 13.32 14.68 -11.93
CA GLY A 142 12.80 15.23 -13.17
C GLY A 142 11.37 14.80 -13.52
N ILE A 143 10.60 14.27 -12.55
CA ILE A 143 9.20 13.88 -12.72
C ILE A 143 8.27 15.05 -12.36
N ASN A 144 7.31 15.38 -13.23
CA ASN A 144 6.22 16.27 -12.90
C ASN A 144 5.21 15.52 -12.02
N THR A 145 4.91 16.06 -10.84
CA THR A 145 4.00 15.43 -9.88
C THR A 145 2.64 16.14 -9.89
N SER A 146 1.58 15.39 -10.16
CA SER A 146 0.18 15.86 -10.14
C SER A 146 -0.67 15.02 -9.18
N HIS A 147 -0.33 13.76 -9.00
CA HIS A 147 -1.07 12.75 -8.23
C HIS A 147 -0.40 12.38 -6.91
N THR A 148 0.92 12.58 -6.80
CA THR A 148 1.72 12.15 -5.63
C THR A 148 1.17 12.65 -4.29
N LEU A 149 0.71 13.91 -4.22
CA LEU A 149 0.15 14.50 -2.99
C LEU A 149 -1.35 14.17 -2.78
N LYS A 150 -2.01 13.60 -3.78
CA LYS A 150 -3.42 13.18 -3.73
C LYS A 150 -3.57 11.79 -4.36
N PRO A 151 -3.03 10.74 -3.72
CA PRO A 151 -3.11 9.39 -4.25
C PRO A 151 -4.57 8.96 -4.43
N ASP A 152 -4.86 8.24 -5.52
CA ASP A 152 -6.12 7.54 -5.73
C ASP A 152 -5.89 6.03 -5.69
N PHE A 153 -6.50 5.36 -4.72
CA PHE A 153 -6.44 3.92 -4.55
C PHE A 153 -7.69 3.21 -5.09
N SER A 154 -8.64 3.95 -5.67
CA SER A 154 -9.94 3.41 -6.09
C SER A 154 -9.86 2.33 -7.18
N TRP A 155 -8.79 2.32 -8.00
CA TRP A 155 -8.50 1.28 -8.98
C TRP A 155 -8.37 -0.11 -8.37
N SER A 156 -8.05 -0.20 -7.08
CA SER A 156 -7.89 -1.47 -6.37
C SER A 156 -9.22 -2.17 -6.06
N SER A 157 -10.33 -1.44 -6.09
CA SER A 157 -11.66 -1.94 -5.73
C SER A 157 -12.17 -2.99 -6.73
N THR A 158 -12.95 -3.94 -6.22
CA THR A 158 -13.67 -4.94 -7.02
C THR A 158 -15.15 -4.93 -6.69
N ASP A 159 -15.97 -5.64 -7.46
CA ASP A 159 -17.37 -5.83 -7.11
C ASP A 159 -17.50 -6.72 -5.85
N ILE A 160 -18.26 -6.27 -4.88
CA ILE A 160 -18.59 -6.97 -3.63
C ILE A 160 -20.11 -7.14 -3.44
N SER A 161 -20.88 -7.10 -4.51
CA SER A 161 -22.36 -7.20 -4.46
C SER A 161 -22.82 -8.45 -3.74
N GLN A 162 -22.15 -9.59 -3.94
CA GLN A 162 -22.47 -10.84 -3.23
C GLN A 162 -22.26 -10.72 -1.72
N ILE A 163 -21.15 -10.12 -1.28
CA ILE A 163 -20.85 -9.87 0.14
C ILE A 163 -21.87 -8.91 0.72
N LYS A 164 -22.13 -7.79 0.03
CA LYS A 164 -23.12 -6.80 0.45
C LYS A 164 -24.53 -7.43 0.63
N ASN A 165 -24.95 -8.26 -0.33
CA ASN A 165 -26.25 -8.94 -0.27
C ASN A 165 -26.28 -9.96 0.86
N TYR A 166 -25.25 -10.78 1.04
CA TYR A 166 -25.18 -11.79 2.11
C TYR A 166 -25.29 -11.15 3.50
N TYR A 167 -24.57 -10.05 3.73
CA TYR A 167 -24.59 -9.33 5.00
C TYR A 167 -25.67 -8.23 5.06
N GLN A 168 -26.44 -8.01 3.98
CA GLN A 168 -27.47 -6.95 3.85
C GLN A 168 -26.88 -5.57 4.16
N LEU A 169 -25.79 -5.21 3.51
CA LEU A 169 -25.06 -3.96 3.72
C LEU A 169 -25.58 -2.84 2.79
N GLU A 170 -26.60 -2.12 3.23
CA GLU A 170 -27.13 -0.92 2.55
C GLU A 170 -26.41 0.35 3.06
N LYS A 171 -26.59 0.67 4.32
CA LYS A 171 -25.93 1.77 5.03
C LYS A 171 -25.11 1.20 6.18
N TYR A 172 -23.79 1.40 6.15
CA TYR A 172 -22.92 0.82 7.17
C TYR A 172 -21.72 1.69 7.49
N ILE A 173 -21.21 1.51 8.69
CA ILE A 173 -19.99 2.10 9.21
C ILE A 173 -18.98 0.98 9.38
N VAL A 174 -17.79 1.14 8.86
CA VAL A 174 -16.69 0.16 9.01
C VAL A 174 -15.76 0.59 10.13
N LEU A 175 -15.48 -0.33 11.04
CA LEU A 175 -14.51 -0.12 12.12
C LEU A 175 -13.29 -1.01 11.92
N PHE A 176 -12.10 -0.48 12.17
CA PHE A 176 -10.84 -1.21 12.16
C PHE A 176 -10.19 -1.17 13.55
N PRO A 177 -10.64 -2.04 14.49
CA PRO A 177 -10.22 -2.01 15.89
C PRO A 177 -8.89 -2.69 16.15
N PHE A 178 -8.32 -3.39 15.16
CA PHE A 178 -7.10 -4.15 15.31
C PHE A 178 -5.87 -3.37 14.83
N CYS A 179 -4.70 -3.84 15.22
CA CYS A 179 -3.41 -3.31 14.76
C CYS A 179 -2.36 -4.44 14.75
N SER A 180 -1.22 -4.17 14.14
CA SER A 180 -0.12 -5.13 14.12
C SER A 180 0.27 -5.54 15.55
N PRO A 181 0.56 -6.83 15.82
CA PRO A 181 0.85 -7.34 17.17
C PRO A 181 1.99 -6.63 17.91
N HIS A 182 2.94 -6.05 17.17
CA HIS A 182 4.07 -5.28 17.75
C HIS A 182 3.77 -3.79 17.95
N LEU A 183 2.55 -3.33 17.62
CA LEU A 183 2.14 -1.93 17.74
C LEU A 183 0.88 -1.81 18.60
N THR A 184 0.86 -2.54 19.71
CA THR A 184 -0.31 -2.59 20.62
C THR A 184 -0.67 -1.22 21.21
N SER A 185 0.29 -0.30 21.31
CA SER A 185 0.06 1.10 21.72
C SER A 185 -0.87 1.87 20.77
N LYS A 186 -1.06 1.41 19.53
CA LYS A 186 -2.00 1.99 18.58
C LYS A 186 -3.43 1.48 18.75
N LYS A 187 -3.65 0.46 19.59
CA LYS A 187 -4.98 -0.14 19.79
C LYS A 187 -5.81 0.73 20.73
N TRP A 188 -6.86 1.37 20.20
CA TRP A 188 -7.83 2.08 21.00
C TRP A 188 -8.79 1.07 21.67
N PRO A 189 -9.00 1.08 23.00
CA PRO A 189 -9.72 0.00 23.69
C PRO A 189 -11.24 0.16 23.69
N TYR A 190 -11.79 1.32 23.32
CA TYR A 190 -13.19 1.69 23.52
C TYR A 190 -14.08 1.46 22.28
N TYR A 191 -13.76 0.52 21.41
CA TYR A 191 -14.56 0.27 20.21
C TYR A 191 -15.95 -0.25 20.53
N ASN A 192 -16.13 -1.07 21.58
CA ASN A 192 -17.45 -1.57 21.97
C ASN A 192 -18.32 -0.44 22.54
N ASP A 193 -17.75 0.51 23.30
CA ASP A 193 -18.45 1.69 23.78
C ASP A 193 -18.87 2.58 22.60
N LEU A 194 -17.98 2.79 21.62
CA LEU A 194 -18.29 3.51 20.39
C LEU A 194 -19.46 2.86 19.64
N ILE A 195 -19.46 1.53 19.50
CA ILE A 195 -20.54 0.80 18.82
C ILE A 195 -21.88 1.04 19.52
N SER A 196 -21.88 0.95 20.85
CA SER A 196 -23.11 1.23 21.66
C SER A 196 -23.61 2.65 21.43
N MET A 197 -22.70 3.63 21.43
CA MET A 197 -23.04 5.05 21.17
C MET A 197 -23.55 5.26 19.73
N ILE A 198 -22.94 4.63 18.72
CA ILE A 198 -23.40 4.71 17.32
C ILE A 198 -24.83 4.18 17.21
N ASN A 199 -25.08 3.00 17.77
CA ASN A 199 -26.40 2.36 17.71
C ASN A 199 -27.48 3.22 18.41
N GLU A 200 -27.16 3.76 19.58
CA GLU A 200 -28.06 4.63 20.33
C GLU A 200 -28.31 5.96 19.61
N LYS A 201 -27.25 6.70 19.28
CA LYS A 201 -27.38 8.07 18.77
C LYS A 201 -27.85 8.12 17.31
N LEU A 202 -27.60 7.08 16.54
CA LEU A 202 -28.04 6.98 15.15
C LEU A 202 -29.26 6.07 14.99
N GLU A 203 -29.93 5.69 16.08
CA GLU A 203 -31.18 4.92 16.09
C GLU A 203 -31.12 3.65 15.23
N ASN A 204 -29.98 2.96 15.25
CA ASN A 204 -29.69 1.78 14.43
C ASN A 204 -29.87 1.97 12.90
N LYS A 205 -29.76 3.21 12.40
CA LYS A 205 -29.87 3.51 10.96
C LYS A 205 -28.70 2.97 10.13
N PHE A 206 -27.60 2.61 10.78
CA PHE A 206 -26.40 2.08 10.14
C PHE A 206 -26.04 0.72 10.75
N LYS A 207 -25.68 -0.24 9.91
CA LYS A 207 -25.00 -1.45 10.41
C LYS A 207 -23.55 -1.10 10.76
N VAL A 208 -23.12 -1.48 11.96
CA VAL A 208 -21.71 -1.36 12.35
C VAL A 208 -21.01 -2.67 12.02
N VAL A 209 -19.96 -2.59 11.19
CA VAL A 209 -19.23 -3.76 10.70
C VAL A 209 -17.74 -3.67 10.98
N ILE A 210 -17.07 -4.82 11.08
CA ILE A 210 -15.62 -4.97 11.09
C ILE A 210 -15.20 -5.89 9.95
N ALA A 211 -14.00 -5.66 9.42
CA ALA A 211 -13.37 -6.52 8.43
C ALA A 211 -11.96 -6.89 8.90
N PRO A 212 -11.81 -7.95 9.71
CA PRO A 212 -10.53 -8.34 10.27
C PRO A 212 -9.58 -8.87 9.20
N GLY A 213 -8.28 -8.64 9.41
CA GLY A 213 -7.23 -9.31 8.63
C GLY A 213 -7.13 -10.81 8.94
N PRO A 214 -6.39 -11.59 8.14
CA PRO A 214 -6.32 -13.05 8.30
C PRO A 214 -5.88 -13.51 9.71
N GLY A 215 -5.01 -12.74 10.38
CA GLY A 215 -4.54 -13.01 11.74
C GLY A 215 -5.45 -12.53 12.85
N GLU A 216 -6.52 -11.77 12.53
CA GLU A 216 -7.37 -11.06 13.50
C GLU A 216 -8.77 -11.68 13.63
N ILE A 217 -9.11 -12.69 12.80
CA ILE A 217 -10.46 -13.30 12.76
C ILE A 217 -10.86 -13.86 14.12
N LYS A 218 -9.93 -14.46 14.87
CA LYS A 218 -10.19 -15.00 16.20
C LYS A 218 -10.54 -13.91 17.20
N ASP A 219 -9.88 -12.77 17.11
CA ASP A 219 -10.08 -11.65 18.02
C ASP A 219 -11.35 -10.84 17.66
N ALA A 220 -11.89 -11.05 16.47
CA ALA A 220 -13.09 -10.36 15.98
C ALA A 220 -14.31 -10.61 16.88
N SER A 221 -14.40 -11.78 17.52
CA SER A 221 -15.48 -12.11 18.47
C SER A 221 -15.52 -11.21 19.72
N SER A 222 -14.44 -10.51 20.04
CA SER A 222 -14.38 -9.54 21.15
C SER A 222 -15.01 -8.18 20.82
N ILE A 223 -15.37 -7.95 19.57
CA ILE A 223 -15.98 -6.69 19.09
C ILE A 223 -17.45 -6.92 18.79
N ASN A 224 -18.31 -6.10 19.36
CA ASN A 224 -19.79 -6.20 19.27
C ASN A 224 -20.31 -5.65 17.92
N ALA A 225 -19.66 -5.98 16.82
CA ALA A 225 -20.02 -5.56 15.47
C ALA A 225 -20.16 -6.76 14.54
N LEU A 226 -20.87 -6.59 13.43
CA LEU A 226 -20.99 -7.61 12.39
C LEU A 226 -19.63 -7.85 11.72
N CYS A 227 -19.11 -9.06 11.82
CA CYS A 227 -17.85 -9.44 11.19
C CYS A 227 -18.07 -9.83 9.73
N VAL A 228 -17.52 -9.04 8.81
CA VAL A 228 -17.63 -9.27 7.35
C VAL A 228 -16.44 -10.10 6.87
N LEU A 229 -16.74 -11.26 6.32
CA LEU A 229 -15.78 -12.22 5.78
C LEU A 229 -16.25 -12.69 4.40
N ASP A 230 -15.35 -13.18 3.58
CA ASP A 230 -15.68 -13.88 2.34
C ASP A 230 -15.50 -15.40 2.55
N ASN A 231 -16.63 -16.15 2.55
CA ASN A 231 -16.64 -17.59 2.81
C ASN A 231 -15.82 -18.00 4.06
N GLY A 232 -15.96 -17.24 5.16
CA GLY A 232 -15.25 -17.48 6.41
C GLY A 232 -13.78 -17.05 6.43
N LYS A 233 -13.29 -16.40 5.38
CA LYS A 233 -11.94 -15.88 5.27
C LYS A 233 -11.94 -14.35 5.30
N ALA A 234 -10.82 -13.76 5.74
CA ALA A 234 -10.63 -12.32 5.62
C ALA A 234 -10.78 -11.87 4.16
N LEU A 235 -11.36 -10.67 3.99
CA LEU A 235 -11.45 -10.05 2.68
C LEU A 235 -10.05 -9.88 2.06
N ASP A 236 -9.94 -10.06 0.77
CA ASP A 236 -8.74 -9.64 0.05
C ASP A 236 -8.65 -8.10 -0.02
N ILE A 237 -7.50 -7.57 -0.47
CA ILE A 237 -7.28 -6.12 -0.49
C ILE A 237 -8.29 -5.41 -1.41
N SER A 238 -8.68 -6.01 -2.53
CA SER A 238 -9.64 -5.43 -3.47
C SER A 238 -11.06 -5.42 -2.91
N GLN A 239 -11.46 -6.48 -2.22
CA GLN A 239 -12.74 -6.57 -1.52
C GLN A 239 -12.79 -5.59 -0.34
N LEU A 240 -11.68 -5.47 0.40
CA LEU A 240 -11.57 -4.53 1.51
C LEU A 240 -11.66 -3.08 1.01
N ALA A 241 -10.98 -2.74 -0.09
CA ALA A 241 -11.07 -1.42 -0.71
C ALA A 241 -12.50 -1.11 -1.14
N ALA A 242 -13.20 -2.07 -1.73
CA ALA A 242 -14.59 -1.90 -2.11
C ALA A 242 -15.53 -1.76 -0.90
N LEU A 243 -15.29 -2.50 0.18
CA LEU A 243 -16.07 -2.36 1.42
C LEU A 243 -15.91 -0.96 2.02
N ILE A 244 -14.67 -0.45 2.08
CA ILE A 244 -14.36 0.91 2.55
C ILE A 244 -15.05 1.95 1.65
N LYS A 245 -14.85 1.86 0.34
CA LYS A 245 -15.36 2.83 -0.65
C LYS A 245 -16.88 2.95 -0.63
N ASN A 246 -17.59 1.86 -0.36
CA ASN A 246 -19.06 1.83 -0.30
C ASN A 246 -19.63 2.10 1.10
N SER A 247 -18.78 2.33 2.11
CA SER A 247 -19.23 2.63 3.47
C SER A 247 -19.70 4.08 3.61
N SER A 248 -20.57 4.33 4.57
CA SER A 248 -20.99 5.69 4.93
C SER A 248 -19.92 6.41 5.75
N PHE A 249 -19.18 5.65 6.56
CA PHE A 249 -18.13 6.19 7.43
C PHE A 249 -17.14 5.10 7.83
N VAL A 250 -15.90 5.49 8.15
CA VAL A 250 -14.87 4.59 8.65
C VAL A 250 -14.24 5.16 9.92
N VAL A 251 -14.05 4.30 10.92
CA VAL A 251 -13.24 4.60 12.11
C VAL A 251 -12.14 3.55 12.21
N ALA A 252 -10.90 3.99 12.30
CA ALA A 252 -9.74 3.10 12.30
C ALA A 252 -8.67 3.56 13.28
N ASN A 253 -7.94 2.60 13.84
CA ASN A 253 -6.63 2.87 14.41
C ASN A 253 -5.66 3.30 13.30
N ASP A 254 -4.53 3.91 13.65
CA ASP A 254 -3.46 4.24 12.69
C ASP A 254 -2.82 2.96 12.12
N THR A 255 -3.42 2.45 11.06
CA THR A 255 -3.10 1.16 10.41
C THR A 255 -3.29 1.24 8.90
N GLY A 256 -2.95 0.16 8.18
CA GLY A 256 -3.12 0.07 6.72
C GLY A 256 -4.51 0.48 6.21
N PRO A 257 -5.61 -0.04 6.79
CA PRO A 257 -6.96 0.37 6.42
C PRO A 257 -7.25 1.88 6.58
N ALA A 258 -6.69 2.56 7.60
CA ALA A 258 -6.82 4.01 7.75
C ALA A 258 -6.23 4.77 6.55
N HIS A 259 -5.02 4.36 6.13
CA HIS A 259 -4.38 4.94 4.96
C HIS A 259 -5.13 4.61 3.66
N MET A 260 -5.68 3.39 3.53
CA MET A 260 -6.56 3.06 2.39
C MET A 260 -7.77 3.98 2.34
N THR A 261 -8.43 4.20 3.49
CA THR A 261 -9.61 5.07 3.60
C THR A 261 -9.32 6.50 3.16
N ALA A 262 -8.14 7.01 3.49
CA ALA A 262 -7.75 8.37 3.10
C ALA A 262 -7.55 8.56 1.58
N HIS A 263 -7.48 7.46 0.82
CA HIS A 263 -7.17 7.46 -0.62
C HIS A 263 -8.22 6.72 -1.48
N LEU A 264 -9.40 6.40 -0.92
CA LEU A 264 -10.55 5.80 -1.58
C LEU A 264 -11.72 6.76 -1.70
#